data_5e7f0017f8bc9b828c70975a77f768a8
#
_entry.id   5e7f0017f8bc9b828c70975a77f768a8
#
_cell.length_a   1.000
_cell.length_b   1.000
_cell.length_c   1.000
_cell.angle_alpha   90.00
_cell.angle_beta   90.00
_cell.angle_gamma   90.00
#
_symmetry.space_group_name_H-M   'P 1'
#
loop_
_entity.id
_entity.type
_entity.pdbx_description
1 polymer ?
#
loop_
_entity_poly.entity_id
_entity_poly.type
_entity_poly.pdbx_seq_one_letter_code
_entity_poly.pdbx_strand_id
1 'polypeptide(L)'
;MTSHSAVVLFYKYFISSECPDFFVSNEEWYIDRLEEFQRNLCQELGCKGRILLSVEGINGTLSGQDESVIEKYISRMMSFHLRRDCGLPDGHESKNDNDGDDPRNFLFRHVDWKKSFVDEGTIEPFPDLKISIVKEIVSTGGLVKADEIPKETGKHLSPQEFHQAILTSDKPVVLIDVRNTFEHDIGHFVNPQTGESAMNPEMVTFSSFDSNFCAKHADELKDKKVLMYCTGGIRYVKILINEKHSTLYLIKS
;
A
#
# COMPACT_ATOMS: atom_id res chain seq x y z
N MET A 1 -1.03 22.05 -25.79
CA MET A 1 -0.81 20.75 -25.11
C MET A 1 -1.92 20.63 -24.10
N THR A 2 -2.85 19.70 -24.29
CA THR A 2 -3.92 19.42 -23.33
C THR A 2 -3.28 18.80 -22.10
N SER A 3 -3.38 19.47 -20.95
CA SER A 3 -2.87 18.93 -19.70
C SER A 3 -3.89 17.94 -19.15
N HIS A 4 -3.56 16.67 -19.18
CA HIS A 4 -4.37 15.64 -18.50
C HIS A 4 -4.01 15.61 -17.02
N SER A 5 -5.00 15.65 -16.16
CA SER A 5 -4.78 15.42 -14.72
C SER A 5 -4.15 14.05 -14.51
N ALA A 6 -3.13 13.98 -13.67
CA ALA A 6 -2.47 12.74 -13.33
C ALA A 6 -2.80 12.33 -11.91
N VAL A 7 -2.89 11.03 -11.67
CA VAL A 7 -3.13 10.44 -10.36
C VAL A 7 -1.97 9.52 -10.02
N VAL A 8 -1.52 9.56 -8.76
CA VAL A 8 -0.58 8.58 -8.21
C VAL A 8 -1.16 7.89 -6.99
N LEU A 9 -1.08 6.57 -6.98
CA LEU A 9 -1.36 5.74 -5.82
C LEU A 9 -0.05 5.15 -5.32
N PHE A 10 0.16 5.21 -4.02
CA PHE A 10 1.37 4.68 -3.39
C PHE A 10 1.11 4.25 -1.96
N TYR A 11 1.94 3.33 -1.48
CA TYR A 11 2.00 2.98 -0.07
C TYR A 11 3.40 2.51 0.32
N LYS A 12 3.72 2.64 1.59
CA LYS A 12 4.94 2.08 2.18
C LYS A 12 4.65 1.69 3.62
N TYR A 13 4.95 0.44 3.98
CA TYR A 13 5.05 0.04 5.38
C TYR A 13 6.43 0.41 5.90
N PHE A 14 6.48 0.99 7.10
CA PHE A 14 7.72 1.25 7.81
C PHE A 14 8.04 0.02 8.64
N ILE A 15 9.15 -0.62 8.33
CA ILE A 15 9.61 -1.84 9.01
C ILE A 15 10.96 -1.57 9.65
N SER A 16 11.18 -2.13 10.86
CA SER A 16 12.36 -1.84 11.68
C SER A 16 13.68 -2.16 10.99
N SER A 17 13.73 -3.18 10.14
CA SER A 17 14.92 -3.53 9.37
C SER A 17 15.28 -2.55 8.25
N GLU A 18 14.29 -1.83 7.70
CA GLU A 18 14.49 -0.84 6.64
C GLU A 18 14.63 0.58 7.16
N CYS A 19 14.02 0.88 8.31
CA CYS A 19 13.95 2.22 8.89
C CYS A 19 14.26 2.18 10.40
N PRO A 20 15.46 1.72 10.82
CA PRO A 20 15.76 1.50 12.24
C PRO A 20 15.64 2.77 13.09
N ASP A 21 16.02 3.93 12.56
CA ASP A 21 15.95 5.20 13.30
C ASP A 21 14.53 5.67 13.56
N PHE A 22 13.59 5.29 12.72
CA PHE A 22 12.17 5.59 12.91
C PHE A 22 11.60 4.92 14.18
N PHE A 23 12.10 3.72 14.50
CA PHE A 23 11.63 2.92 15.64
C PHE A 23 12.39 3.14 16.94
N VAL A 24 13.57 3.78 16.89
CA VAL A 24 14.39 4.05 18.09
C VAL A 24 13.97 5.33 18.81
N SER A 25 13.38 6.26 18.08
CA SER A 25 12.92 7.56 18.59
C SER A 25 11.42 7.52 18.88
N ASN A 26 10.90 8.57 19.53
CA ASN A 26 9.48 8.72 19.74
C ASN A 26 8.72 8.72 18.38
N GLU A 27 8.13 7.58 18.02
CA GLU A 27 7.47 7.32 16.74
C GLU A 27 6.38 8.37 16.42
N GLU A 28 5.62 8.82 17.43
CA GLU A 28 4.58 9.84 17.27
C GLU A 28 5.16 11.16 16.78
N TRP A 29 6.33 11.55 17.29
CA TRP A 29 6.99 12.78 16.86
C TRP A 29 7.34 12.77 15.37
N TYR A 30 7.83 11.66 14.84
CA TYR A 30 8.13 11.54 13.41
C TYR A 30 6.88 11.60 12.54
N ILE A 31 5.79 11.05 13.02
CA ILE A 31 4.51 11.08 12.29
C ILE A 31 3.99 12.51 12.14
N ASP A 32 4.07 13.31 13.18
CA ASP A 32 3.65 14.73 13.13
C ASP A 32 4.53 15.53 12.13
N ARG A 33 5.84 15.29 12.13
CA ARG A 33 6.75 15.93 11.18
C ARG A 33 6.53 15.47 9.73
N LEU A 34 6.27 14.19 9.56
CA LEU A 34 5.95 13.64 8.25
C LEU A 34 4.60 14.18 7.74
N GLU A 35 3.61 14.36 8.62
CA GLU A 35 2.33 14.98 8.29
C GLU A 35 2.54 16.43 7.83
N GLU A 36 3.31 17.21 8.58
CA GLU A 36 3.65 18.59 8.24
C GLU A 36 4.37 18.68 6.88
N PHE A 37 5.36 17.81 6.65
CA PHE A 37 6.07 17.72 5.37
C PHE A 37 5.11 17.42 4.21
N GLN A 38 4.23 16.41 4.35
CA GLN A 38 3.24 16.04 3.35
C GLN A 38 2.28 17.18 3.03
N ARG A 39 1.80 17.87 4.06
CA ARG A 39 0.89 19.00 3.93
C ARG A 39 1.54 20.14 3.16
N ASN A 40 2.75 20.54 3.54
CA ASN A 40 3.49 21.61 2.90
C ASN A 40 3.80 21.28 1.43
N LEU A 41 4.29 20.07 1.15
CA LEU A 41 4.60 19.61 -0.20
C LEU A 41 3.36 19.57 -1.10
N CYS A 42 2.27 19.01 -0.62
CA CYS A 42 1.03 18.95 -1.40
C CYS A 42 0.44 20.34 -1.64
N GLN A 43 0.52 21.26 -0.68
CA GLN A 43 0.08 22.64 -0.85
C GLN A 43 0.96 23.41 -1.85
N GLU A 44 2.30 23.27 -1.75
CA GLU A 44 3.25 23.88 -2.70
C GLU A 44 2.96 23.47 -4.14
N LEU A 45 2.65 22.18 -4.35
CA LEU A 45 2.43 21.60 -5.68
C LEU A 45 0.98 21.66 -6.15
N GLY A 46 0.04 22.09 -5.30
CA GLY A 46 -1.40 22.10 -5.63
C GLY A 46 -2.01 20.70 -5.74
N CYS A 47 -1.42 19.68 -5.07
CA CYS A 47 -1.94 18.33 -5.07
C CYS A 47 -3.21 18.22 -4.24
N LYS A 48 -4.17 17.42 -4.71
CA LYS A 48 -5.38 17.03 -3.99
C LYS A 48 -5.39 15.51 -3.78
N GLY A 49 -6.13 15.03 -2.78
CA GLY A 49 -6.23 13.59 -2.57
C GLY A 49 -6.37 13.19 -1.11
N ARG A 50 -6.00 11.94 -0.85
CA ARG A 50 -6.13 11.31 0.46
C ARG A 50 -4.80 10.67 0.85
N ILE A 51 -4.30 11.02 2.04
CA ILE A 51 -3.12 10.41 2.64
C ILE A 51 -3.48 9.92 4.03
N LEU A 52 -3.18 8.66 4.30
CA LEU A 52 -3.22 8.06 5.63
C LEU A 52 -1.79 7.89 6.13
N LEU A 53 -1.51 8.39 7.32
CA LEU A 53 -0.23 8.27 8.00
C LEU A 53 -0.41 7.48 9.30
N SER A 54 0.53 6.62 9.59
CA SER A 54 0.60 5.84 10.81
C SER A 54 2.05 5.56 11.18
N VAL A 55 2.30 5.20 12.42
CA VAL A 55 3.60 4.65 12.84
C VAL A 55 4.01 3.40 12.02
N GLU A 56 3.05 2.70 11.43
CA GLU A 56 3.30 1.55 10.57
C GLU A 56 3.54 1.89 9.10
N GLY A 57 3.30 3.15 8.66
CA GLY A 57 3.47 3.49 7.26
C GLY A 57 2.67 4.67 6.73
N ILE A 58 2.68 4.77 5.40
CA ILE A 58 1.93 5.75 4.61
C ILE A 58 1.12 5.04 3.53
N ASN A 59 -0.09 5.54 3.27
CA ASN A 59 -0.93 5.13 2.15
C ASN A 59 -1.57 6.37 1.54
N GLY A 60 -1.35 6.60 0.25
CA GLY A 60 -1.81 7.81 -0.41
C GLY A 60 -2.32 7.59 -1.82
N THR A 61 -3.31 8.39 -2.18
CA THR A 61 -3.74 8.62 -3.56
C THR A 61 -3.86 10.11 -3.77
N LEU A 62 -3.08 10.66 -4.69
CA LEU A 62 -3.03 12.08 -5.00
C LEU A 62 -3.30 12.34 -6.46
N SER A 63 -3.94 13.45 -6.76
CA SER A 63 -4.06 14.01 -8.10
C SER A 63 -3.29 15.33 -8.21
N GLY A 64 -2.68 15.55 -9.37
CA GLY A 64 -2.06 16.79 -9.78
C GLY A 64 -2.69 17.32 -11.06
N GLN A 65 -2.52 18.61 -11.33
CA GLN A 65 -3.03 19.26 -12.51
C GLN A 65 -2.51 18.60 -13.80
N ASP A 66 -1.29 18.07 -13.75
CA ASP A 66 -0.63 17.35 -14.83
C ASP A 66 0.42 16.37 -14.30
N GLU A 67 1.00 15.57 -15.19
CA GLU A 67 2.04 14.59 -14.86
C GLU A 67 3.26 15.23 -14.19
N SER A 68 3.65 16.45 -14.60
CA SER A 68 4.85 17.11 -14.06
C SER A 68 4.72 17.44 -12.57
N VAL A 69 3.51 17.72 -12.10
CA VAL A 69 3.20 17.94 -10.68
C VAL A 69 3.41 16.64 -9.90
N ILE A 70 2.91 15.53 -10.41
CA ILE A 70 3.07 14.22 -9.78
C ILE A 70 4.54 13.77 -9.78
N GLU A 71 5.28 14.00 -10.88
CA GLU A 71 6.71 13.70 -10.93
C GLU A 71 7.54 14.52 -9.92
N LYS A 72 7.19 15.80 -9.73
CA LYS A 72 7.82 16.64 -8.71
C LYS A 72 7.52 16.10 -7.30
N TYR A 73 6.27 15.70 -7.03
CA TYR A 73 5.90 15.09 -5.76
C TYR A 73 6.71 13.82 -5.51
N ILE A 74 6.75 12.91 -6.46
CA ILE A 74 7.53 11.66 -6.37
C ILE A 74 9.01 11.94 -6.11
N SER A 75 9.62 12.86 -6.88
CA SER A 75 11.02 13.23 -6.74
C SER A 75 11.34 13.79 -5.34
N ARG A 76 10.47 14.65 -4.80
CA ARG A 76 10.63 15.20 -3.45
C ARG A 76 10.46 14.12 -2.38
N MET A 77 9.52 13.20 -2.56
CA MET A 77 9.36 12.05 -1.67
C MET A 77 10.57 11.12 -1.70
N MET A 78 11.07 10.77 -2.88
CA MET A 78 12.27 9.90 -3.01
C MET A 78 13.52 10.52 -2.40
N SER A 79 13.61 11.85 -2.37
CA SER A 79 14.72 12.60 -1.75
C SER A 79 14.50 12.89 -0.27
N PHE A 80 13.34 12.57 0.28
CA PHE A 80 13.04 12.77 1.69
C PHE A 80 13.97 11.94 2.57
N HIS A 81 14.64 12.62 3.48
CA HIS A 81 15.59 12.01 4.41
C HIS A 81 15.10 12.24 5.84
N LEU A 82 14.86 11.16 6.57
CA LEU A 82 14.18 11.18 7.86
C LEU A 82 14.81 12.18 8.85
N ARG A 83 16.11 12.07 9.07
CA ARG A 83 16.82 12.93 10.03
C ARG A 83 16.92 14.39 9.58
N ARG A 84 17.19 14.62 8.28
CA ARG A 84 17.34 15.98 7.73
C ARG A 84 16.02 16.73 7.70
N ASP A 85 14.95 16.07 7.21
CA ASP A 85 13.70 16.73 6.87
C ASP A 85 12.72 16.75 8.05
N CYS A 86 12.86 15.81 8.99
CA CYS A 86 12.13 15.85 10.27
C CYS A 86 12.92 16.55 11.39
N GLY A 87 14.26 16.61 11.28
CA GLY A 87 15.15 16.99 12.37
C GLY A 87 15.36 15.83 13.35
N LEU A 88 16.21 16.03 14.34
CA LEU A 88 16.36 15.10 15.46
C LEU A 88 15.70 15.71 16.71
N PRO A 89 15.07 14.88 17.56
CA PRO A 89 14.65 15.35 18.88
C PRO A 89 15.84 15.88 19.68
N ASP A 90 15.62 16.94 20.46
CA ASP A 90 16.64 17.50 21.35
C ASP A 90 17.22 16.40 22.25
N GLY A 91 18.55 16.25 22.27
CA GLY A 91 19.26 15.26 23.09
C GLY A 91 19.67 13.98 22.38
N HIS A 92 19.35 13.78 21.12
CA HIS A 92 19.89 12.68 20.29
C HIS A 92 21.16 13.11 19.57
N GLU A 93 22.31 12.90 20.21
CA GLU A 93 23.62 13.01 19.52
C GLU A 93 23.77 11.81 18.55
N SER A 94 24.01 12.12 17.28
CA SER A 94 24.43 11.12 16.30
C SER A 94 25.78 10.54 16.75
N LYS A 95 25.83 9.24 17.00
CA LYS A 95 27.09 8.57 17.42
C LYS A 95 28.11 8.43 16.30
N ASN A 96 27.79 8.81 15.07
CA ASN A 96 28.69 8.74 13.92
C ASN A 96 28.43 9.92 12.97
N ASP A 97 29.46 10.76 12.77
CA ASP A 97 29.44 11.89 11.82
C ASP A 97 29.25 11.48 10.33
N ASN A 98 29.29 10.19 10.01
CA ASN A 98 29.07 9.62 8.68
C ASN A 98 27.61 9.18 8.39
N ASP A 99 26.67 9.46 9.25
CA ASP A 99 25.29 8.95 9.20
C ASP A 99 24.39 9.73 8.21
N GLY A 100 24.92 10.80 7.59
CA GLY A 100 24.17 11.67 6.67
C GLY A 100 23.73 11.00 5.36
N ASP A 101 24.41 9.93 4.93
CA ASP A 101 24.17 9.25 3.64
C ASP A 101 23.69 7.80 3.81
N ASP A 102 23.28 7.37 5.01
CA ASP A 102 22.73 6.02 5.20
C ASP A 102 21.46 5.85 4.34
N PRO A 103 21.46 4.91 3.38
CA PRO A 103 20.30 4.67 2.51
C PRO A 103 19.01 4.39 3.27
N ARG A 104 19.07 3.88 4.49
CA ARG A 104 17.92 3.56 5.36
C ARG A 104 17.18 4.81 5.86
N ASN A 105 17.82 5.98 5.83
CA ASN A 105 17.20 7.25 6.18
C ASN A 105 16.32 7.82 5.05
N PHE A 106 16.39 7.25 3.83
CA PHE A 106 15.54 7.65 2.71
C PHE A 106 14.27 6.81 2.68
N LEU A 107 13.28 7.24 3.41
CA LEU A 107 12.06 6.48 3.72
C LEU A 107 11.30 5.99 2.47
N PHE A 108 11.33 6.76 1.37
CA PHE A 108 10.48 6.53 0.20
C PHE A 108 11.24 6.10 -1.07
N ARG A 109 12.51 5.70 -0.96
CA ARG A 109 13.35 5.37 -2.12
C ARG A 109 12.85 4.17 -2.93
N HIS A 110 12.20 3.22 -2.28
CA HIS A 110 11.74 1.95 -2.89
C HIS A 110 10.21 1.83 -2.93
N VAL A 111 9.50 2.96 -2.96
CA VAL A 111 8.05 2.97 -3.11
C VAL A 111 7.68 2.64 -4.55
N ASP A 112 6.67 1.79 -4.73
CA ASP A 112 6.06 1.51 -6.02
C ASP A 112 5.01 2.60 -6.33
N TRP A 113 5.38 3.53 -7.18
CA TRP A 113 4.55 4.67 -7.57
C TRP A 113 3.67 4.28 -8.75
N LYS A 114 2.37 4.05 -8.52
CA LYS A 114 1.40 3.67 -9.55
C LYS A 114 0.73 4.90 -10.12
N LYS A 115 1.10 5.24 -11.34
CA LYS A 115 0.56 6.41 -12.05
C LYS A 115 -0.57 6.03 -13.00
N SER A 116 -1.58 6.89 -13.07
CA SER A 116 -2.64 6.84 -14.07
C SER A 116 -2.99 8.27 -14.53
N PHE A 117 -3.63 8.35 -15.67
CA PHE A 117 -4.08 9.61 -16.25
C PHE A 117 -5.61 9.66 -16.22
N VAL A 118 -6.13 10.86 -16.05
CA VAL A 118 -7.58 11.10 -16.06
C VAL A 118 -7.94 11.62 -17.46
N ASP A 119 -8.94 11.00 -18.07
CA ASP A 119 -9.40 11.39 -19.41
C ASP A 119 -9.91 12.84 -19.43
N GLU A 120 -9.70 13.50 -20.55
CA GLU A 120 -10.12 14.88 -20.79
C GLU A 120 -11.65 15.02 -20.59
N GLY A 121 -12.07 16.00 -19.80
CA GLY A 121 -13.48 16.21 -19.47
C GLY A 121 -14.04 15.40 -18.31
N THR A 122 -13.21 14.57 -17.66
CA THR A 122 -13.60 13.86 -16.43
C THR A 122 -13.61 14.81 -15.24
N ILE A 123 -14.48 14.53 -14.26
CA ILE A 123 -14.52 15.26 -13.00
C ILE A 123 -13.20 15.04 -12.25
N GLU A 124 -12.67 16.11 -11.65
CA GLU A 124 -11.47 16.07 -10.82
C GLU A 124 -11.58 14.93 -9.78
N PRO A 125 -10.59 14.03 -9.68
CA PRO A 125 -10.70 12.83 -8.83
C PRO A 125 -10.93 13.15 -7.35
N PHE A 126 -10.40 14.28 -6.88
CA PHE A 126 -10.53 14.70 -5.49
C PHE A 126 -10.90 16.18 -5.38
N PRO A 127 -11.90 16.55 -4.54
CA PRO A 127 -12.28 17.94 -4.34
C PRO A 127 -11.23 18.72 -3.54
N ASP A 128 -10.51 18.07 -2.64
CA ASP A 128 -9.59 18.65 -1.67
C ASP A 128 -8.44 17.70 -1.30
N LEU A 129 -7.50 18.22 -0.50
CA LEU A 129 -6.45 17.44 0.16
C LEU A 129 -6.92 17.09 1.58
N LYS A 130 -6.90 15.80 1.92
CA LYS A 130 -7.08 15.33 3.29
C LYS A 130 -5.95 14.41 3.71
N ILE A 131 -5.22 14.81 4.76
CA ILE A 131 -4.21 13.99 5.43
C ILE A 131 -4.77 13.59 6.80
N SER A 132 -4.68 12.32 7.14
CA SER A 132 -5.23 11.79 8.39
C SER A 132 -4.21 10.88 9.07
N ILE A 133 -3.92 11.15 10.34
CA ILE A 133 -3.16 10.23 11.19
C ILE A 133 -4.12 9.17 11.68
N VAL A 134 -3.77 7.89 11.46
CA VAL A 134 -4.59 6.72 11.76
C VAL A 134 -3.77 5.69 12.53
N LYS A 135 -4.44 4.72 13.17
CA LYS A 135 -3.74 3.63 13.85
C LYS A 135 -3.07 2.66 12.88
N GLU A 136 -3.74 2.36 11.78
CA GLU A 136 -3.27 1.46 10.71
C GLU A 136 -3.56 2.08 9.35
N ILE A 137 -2.61 2.00 8.42
CA ILE A 137 -2.82 2.47 7.03
C ILE A 137 -3.75 1.56 6.22
N VAL A 138 -3.92 0.32 6.68
CA VAL A 138 -4.98 -0.61 6.31
C VAL A 138 -5.48 -1.26 7.59
N SER A 139 -6.74 -1.01 7.94
CA SER A 139 -7.28 -1.45 9.21
C SER A 139 -7.53 -2.96 9.22
N THR A 140 -6.76 -3.68 10.04
CA THR A 140 -6.97 -5.10 10.36
C THR A 140 -7.58 -5.30 11.75
N GLY A 141 -7.88 -4.20 12.46
CA GLY A 141 -8.29 -4.26 13.86
C GLY A 141 -7.14 -4.59 14.81
N GLY A 142 -5.90 -4.31 14.41
CA GLY A 142 -4.70 -4.57 15.21
C GLY A 142 -4.21 -6.02 15.16
N LEU A 143 -4.75 -6.85 14.26
CA LEU A 143 -4.39 -8.26 14.14
C LEU A 143 -2.99 -8.47 13.54
N VAL A 144 -2.53 -7.51 12.73
CA VAL A 144 -1.28 -7.64 11.97
C VAL A 144 -0.40 -6.42 12.17
N LYS A 145 0.82 -6.63 12.64
CA LYS A 145 1.82 -5.57 12.80
C LYS A 145 2.71 -5.46 11.55
N ALA A 146 3.19 -4.26 11.25
CA ALA A 146 4.04 -4.00 10.08
C ALA A 146 5.31 -4.87 10.05
N ASP A 147 5.95 -5.09 11.19
CA ASP A 147 7.17 -5.92 11.30
C ASP A 147 6.95 -7.43 11.06
N GLU A 148 5.71 -7.87 11.06
CA GLU A 148 5.34 -9.26 10.76
C GLU A 148 5.20 -9.47 9.24
N ILE A 149 4.91 -8.40 8.49
CA ILE A 149 4.69 -8.43 7.04
C ILE A 149 5.84 -9.09 6.24
N PRO A 150 7.13 -8.76 6.48
CA PRO A 150 8.22 -9.32 5.68
C PRO A 150 8.46 -10.82 5.88
N LYS A 151 7.99 -11.39 6.99
CA LYS A 151 8.32 -12.77 7.38
C LYS A 151 7.38 -13.81 6.78
N GLU A 152 6.17 -13.41 6.41
CA GLU A 152 5.08 -14.33 6.09
C GLU A 152 4.29 -13.93 4.82
N THR A 153 4.85 -13.06 3.97
CA THR A 153 4.15 -12.65 2.74
C THR A 153 4.21 -13.74 1.67
N GLY A 154 3.10 -13.96 0.99
CA GLY A 154 3.07 -14.80 -0.20
C GLY A 154 3.89 -14.20 -1.35
N LYS A 155 4.12 -15.00 -2.38
CA LYS A 155 4.89 -14.56 -3.54
C LYS A 155 4.14 -13.47 -4.32
N HIS A 156 4.75 -12.31 -4.49
CA HIS A 156 4.27 -11.26 -5.39
C HIS A 156 4.47 -11.68 -6.84
N LEU A 157 3.41 -11.56 -7.64
CA LEU A 157 3.41 -11.87 -9.06
C LEU A 157 3.17 -10.60 -9.87
N SER A 158 3.86 -10.45 -11.00
CA SER A 158 3.47 -9.49 -12.03
C SER A 158 2.12 -9.89 -12.65
N PRO A 159 1.42 -8.98 -13.36
CA PRO A 159 0.17 -9.32 -14.04
C PRO A 159 0.32 -10.51 -14.99
N GLN A 160 1.44 -10.60 -15.70
CA GLN A 160 1.74 -11.71 -16.61
C GLN A 160 1.93 -13.03 -15.83
N GLU A 161 2.71 -13.02 -14.75
CA GLU A 161 2.92 -14.19 -13.90
C GLU A 161 1.61 -14.65 -13.24
N PHE A 162 0.76 -13.70 -12.82
CA PHE A 162 -0.55 -14.00 -12.24
C PHE A 162 -1.44 -14.70 -13.26
N HIS A 163 -1.53 -14.17 -14.49
CA HIS A 163 -2.28 -14.79 -15.58
C HIS A 163 -1.74 -16.19 -15.88
N GLN A 164 -0.43 -16.36 -16.01
CA GLN A 164 0.20 -17.67 -16.21
C GLN A 164 -0.08 -18.60 -15.03
N ALA A 165 -0.06 -18.10 -13.80
CA ALA A 165 -0.34 -18.90 -12.61
C ALA A 165 -1.77 -19.46 -12.60
N ILE A 166 -2.73 -18.77 -13.22
CA ILE A 166 -4.09 -19.29 -13.44
C ILE A 166 -4.06 -20.41 -14.49
N LEU A 167 -3.38 -20.17 -15.63
CA LEU A 167 -3.44 -21.07 -16.79
C LEU A 167 -2.63 -22.37 -16.62
N THR A 168 -1.54 -22.33 -15.86
CA THR A 168 -0.56 -23.44 -15.79
C THR A 168 -0.52 -24.16 -14.45
N SER A 169 -1.50 -23.88 -13.56
CA SER A 169 -1.51 -24.53 -12.25
C SER A 169 -1.82 -26.01 -12.35
N ASP A 170 -1.07 -26.80 -11.62
CA ASP A 170 -1.30 -28.23 -11.37
C ASP A 170 -2.35 -28.49 -10.27
N LYS A 171 -2.74 -27.43 -9.55
CA LYS A 171 -3.77 -27.45 -8.50
C LYS A 171 -4.97 -26.61 -8.91
N PRO A 172 -6.16 -26.89 -8.36
CA PRO A 172 -7.31 -25.99 -8.53
C PRO A 172 -6.97 -24.57 -8.07
N VAL A 173 -7.30 -23.59 -8.91
CA VAL A 173 -7.03 -22.17 -8.64
C VAL A 173 -8.26 -21.49 -8.09
N VAL A 174 -8.11 -20.78 -6.98
CA VAL A 174 -9.12 -19.90 -6.41
C VAL A 174 -8.65 -18.46 -6.53
N LEU A 175 -9.47 -17.61 -7.11
CA LEU A 175 -9.28 -16.16 -7.15
C LEU A 175 -10.04 -15.52 -6.01
N ILE A 176 -9.39 -14.61 -5.26
CA ILE A 176 -10.04 -13.86 -4.18
C ILE A 176 -9.86 -12.36 -4.44
N ASP A 177 -10.96 -11.64 -4.49
CA ASP A 177 -10.96 -10.18 -4.58
C ASP A 177 -11.01 -9.57 -3.18
N VAL A 178 -9.86 -9.14 -2.67
CA VAL A 178 -9.77 -8.57 -1.32
C VAL A 178 -10.06 -7.05 -1.29
N ARG A 179 -10.80 -6.56 -2.28
CA ARG A 179 -11.36 -5.20 -2.26
C ARG A 179 -12.69 -5.19 -1.49
N ASN A 180 -13.25 -4.00 -1.31
CA ASN A 180 -14.59 -3.88 -0.74
C ASN A 180 -15.66 -4.42 -1.71
N THR A 181 -16.78 -4.88 -1.20
CA THR A 181 -17.89 -5.45 -1.99
C THR A 181 -18.32 -4.54 -3.15
N PHE A 182 -18.42 -3.23 -2.92
CA PHE A 182 -18.82 -2.30 -3.98
C PHE A 182 -17.79 -2.22 -5.14
N GLU A 183 -16.49 -2.41 -4.86
CA GLU A 183 -15.44 -2.47 -5.90
C GLU A 183 -15.56 -3.76 -6.72
N HIS A 184 -15.86 -4.87 -6.04
CA HIS A 184 -16.11 -6.18 -6.67
C HIS A 184 -17.34 -6.13 -7.58
N ASP A 185 -18.43 -5.49 -7.15
CA ASP A 185 -19.69 -5.41 -7.89
C ASP A 185 -19.56 -4.58 -9.18
N ILE A 186 -18.68 -3.58 -9.19
CA ILE A 186 -18.38 -2.81 -10.42
C ILE A 186 -17.65 -3.68 -11.45
N GLY A 187 -16.74 -4.56 -11.00
CA GLY A 187 -16.01 -5.48 -11.85
C GLY A 187 -14.98 -6.28 -11.06
N HIS A 188 -14.82 -7.55 -11.42
CA HIS A 188 -13.93 -8.50 -10.76
C HIS A 188 -13.31 -9.47 -11.77
N PHE A 189 -12.27 -10.17 -11.36
CA PHE A 189 -11.64 -11.17 -12.23
C PHE A 189 -12.49 -12.43 -12.31
N VAL A 190 -12.46 -13.04 -13.50
CA VAL A 190 -13.08 -14.33 -13.77
C VAL A 190 -11.97 -15.29 -14.18
N ASN A 191 -11.97 -16.50 -13.64
CA ASN A 191 -11.04 -17.53 -14.03
C ASN A 191 -11.35 -17.96 -15.47
N PRO A 192 -10.43 -17.75 -16.44
CA PRO A 192 -10.70 -18.03 -17.86
C PRO A 192 -10.81 -19.53 -18.16
N GLN A 193 -10.37 -20.41 -17.26
CA GLN A 193 -10.44 -21.86 -17.45
C GLN A 193 -11.77 -22.46 -16.93
N THR A 194 -12.29 -21.93 -15.81
CA THR A 194 -13.49 -22.49 -15.18
C THR A 194 -14.73 -21.63 -15.39
N GLY A 195 -14.57 -20.35 -15.74
CA GLY A 195 -15.66 -19.36 -15.79
C GLY A 195 -16.13 -18.88 -14.42
N GLU A 196 -15.45 -19.28 -13.34
CA GLU A 196 -15.80 -18.89 -11.99
C GLU A 196 -15.31 -17.47 -11.69
N SER A 197 -16.17 -16.66 -11.09
CA SER A 197 -15.82 -15.33 -10.58
C SER A 197 -14.89 -15.43 -9.38
N ALA A 198 -14.04 -14.41 -9.21
CA ALA A 198 -13.27 -14.26 -7.97
C ALA A 198 -14.22 -14.23 -6.76
N MET A 199 -13.84 -14.93 -5.69
CA MET A 199 -14.61 -14.92 -4.46
C MET A 199 -14.67 -13.50 -3.88
N ASN A 200 -15.87 -13.06 -3.50
CA ASN A 200 -16.12 -11.83 -2.76
C ASN A 200 -16.18 -12.14 -1.27
N PRO A 201 -15.25 -11.65 -0.45
CA PRO A 201 -15.30 -11.83 1.00
C PRO A 201 -16.45 -11.07 1.70
N GLU A 202 -17.28 -10.36 0.93
CA GLU A 202 -18.42 -9.56 1.43
C GLU A 202 -18.02 -8.52 2.49
N MET A 203 -16.86 -7.88 2.28
CA MET A 203 -16.33 -6.91 3.23
C MET A 203 -16.89 -5.51 3.01
N VAL A 204 -17.36 -4.91 4.09
CA VAL A 204 -17.58 -3.45 4.17
C VAL A 204 -16.29 -2.76 4.62
N THR A 205 -15.53 -3.41 5.52
CA THR A 205 -14.22 -2.96 6.01
C THR A 205 -13.26 -4.13 6.03
N PHE A 206 -11.99 -3.86 5.75
CA PHE A 206 -10.96 -4.89 5.69
C PHE A 206 -10.74 -5.63 7.03
N SER A 207 -11.04 -4.98 8.16
CA SER A 207 -10.92 -5.59 9.50
C SER A 207 -11.81 -6.82 9.73
N SER A 208 -12.83 -7.03 8.90
CA SER A 208 -13.71 -8.20 8.99
C SER A 208 -13.25 -9.40 8.14
N PHE A 209 -12.14 -9.28 7.41
CA PHE A 209 -11.67 -10.32 6.47
C PHE A 209 -11.39 -11.65 7.18
N ASP A 210 -10.58 -11.59 8.24
CA ASP A 210 -10.17 -12.80 8.96
C ASP A 210 -11.38 -13.55 9.55
N SER A 211 -12.21 -12.86 10.34
CA SER A 211 -13.36 -13.47 11.01
C SER A 211 -14.47 -13.91 10.06
N ASN A 212 -14.71 -13.15 9.00
CA ASN A 212 -15.84 -13.39 8.10
C ASN A 212 -15.51 -14.31 6.94
N PHE A 213 -14.27 -14.30 6.47
CA PHE A 213 -13.87 -15.06 5.28
C PHE A 213 -12.89 -16.19 5.60
N CYS A 214 -11.71 -15.90 6.17
CA CYS A 214 -10.69 -16.92 6.36
C CYS A 214 -11.17 -18.08 7.24
N ALA A 215 -11.81 -17.78 8.36
CA ALA A 215 -12.34 -18.79 9.27
C ALA A 215 -13.44 -19.67 8.63
N LYS A 216 -14.23 -19.12 7.69
CA LYS A 216 -15.33 -19.88 7.04
C LYS A 216 -14.86 -20.73 5.88
N HIS A 217 -13.81 -20.29 5.16
CA HIS A 217 -13.36 -20.91 3.91
C HIS A 217 -12.05 -21.68 4.04
N ALA A 218 -11.48 -21.83 5.26
CA ALA A 218 -10.20 -22.50 5.48
C ALA A 218 -10.16 -23.92 4.87
N ASP A 219 -11.20 -24.71 5.07
CA ASP A 219 -11.27 -26.07 4.52
C ASP A 219 -11.45 -26.07 3.00
N GLU A 220 -12.18 -25.10 2.45
CA GLU A 220 -12.39 -24.95 1.02
C GLU A 220 -11.10 -24.55 0.28
N LEU A 221 -10.26 -23.73 0.89
CA LEU A 221 -9.00 -23.24 0.32
C LEU A 221 -7.84 -24.24 0.46
N LYS A 222 -8.01 -25.26 1.31
CA LYS A 222 -7.00 -26.28 1.53
C LYS A 222 -6.63 -26.99 0.24
N ASP A 223 -5.34 -27.20 0.03
CA ASP A 223 -4.75 -27.86 -1.15
C ASP A 223 -5.00 -27.16 -2.50
N LYS A 224 -5.58 -25.96 -2.49
CA LYS A 224 -5.77 -25.11 -3.67
C LYS A 224 -4.63 -24.09 -3.82
N LYS A 225 -4.46 -23.58 -5.02
CA LYS A 225 -3.61 -22.43 -5.31
C LYS A 225 -4.47 -21.17 -5.18
N VAL A 226 -4.19 -20.37 -4.15
CA VAL A 226 -4.95 -19.15 -3.87
C VAL A 226 -4.23 -17.95 -4.49
N LEU A 227 -4.93 -17.20 -5.34
CA LEU A 227 -4.46 -15.99 -5.99
C LEU A 227 -5.33 -14.81 -5.53
N MET A 228 -4.72 -13.81 -4.90
CA MET A 228 -5.42 -12.65 -4.36
C MET A 228 -5.03 -11.37 -5.08
N TYR A 229 -5.96 -10.42 -5.15
CA TYR A 229 -5.70 -9.10 -5.69
C TYR A 229 -6.50 -8.00 -4.97
N CYS A 230 -5.96 -6.78 -5.02
CA CYS A 230 -6.68 -5.56 -4.62
C CYS A 230 -6.28 -4.39 -5.53
N THR A 231 -6.81 -3.20 -5.30
CA THR A 231 -6.59 -2.02 -6.16
C THR A 231 -5.11 -1.60 -6.21
N GLY A 232 -4.44 -1.51 -5.08
CA GLY A 232 -3.07 -0.98 -4.99
C GLY A 232 -2.04 -1.92 -4.42
N GLY A 233 -2.42 -3.15 -4.07
CA GLY A 233 -1.50 -4.12 -3.48
C GLY A 233 -1.31 -3.97 -1.96
N ILE A 234 -1.92 -2.98 -1.33
CA ILE A 234 -1.71 -2.70 0.10
C ILE A 234 -2.47 -3.65 1.04
N ARG A 235 -3.69 -4.09 0.65
CA ARG A 235 -4.57 -4.87 1.53
C ARG A 235 -4.06 -6.29 1.72
N TYR A 236 -3.71 -6.96 0.64
CA TYR A 236 -3.32 -8.37 0.68
C TYR A 236 -2.00 -8.60 1.44
N VAL A 237 -1.14 -7.59 1.52
CA VAL A 237 0.13 -7.68 2.27
C VAL A 237 -0.11 -8.02 3.75
N LYS A 238 -1.22 -7.56 4.32
CA LYS A 238 -1.62 -7.86 5.69
C LYS A 238 -2.45 -9.16 5.86
N ILE A 239 -2.95 -9.76 4.77
CA ILE A 239 -3.77 -10.98 4.86
C ILE A 239 -2.94 -12.22 5.22
N LEU A 240 -1.69 -12.25 4.83
CA LEU A 240 -0.89 -13.46 4.74
C LEU A 240 -0.39 -14.04 6.06
N ILE A 241 -0.61 -13.36 7.15
CA ILE A 241 -0.03 -13.72 8.44
C ILE A 241 -0.78 -14.87 9.12
N ASN A 242 -2.03 -15.10 8.75
CA ASN A 242 -2.88 -16.11 9.42
C ASN A 242 -2.98 -17.48 8.74
N GLU A 243 -2.46 -17.66 7.51
CA GLU A 243 -2.65 -18.90 6.77
C GLU A 243 -1.38 -19.75 6.67
N LYS A 244 -1.09 -20.52 7.71
CA LYS A 244 0.07 -21.43 7.79
C LYS A 244 0.05 -22.63 6.83
N HIS A 245 -0.99 -22.83 6.00
CA HIS A 245 -1.20 -24.08 5.27
C HIS A 245 -1.48 -23.97 3.75
N SER A 246 -1.56 -22.78 3.17
CA SER A 246 -1.80 -22.60 1.73
C SER A 246 -0.64 -21.90 1.04
N THR A 247 -0.33 -22.33 -0.20
CA THR A 247 0.63 -21.61 -1.04
C THR A 247 -0.07 -20.40 -1.65
N LEU A 248 0.13 -19.24 -1.05
CA LEU A 248 -0.48 -17.98 -1.46
C LEU A 248 0.36 -17.26 -2.52
N TYR A 249 -0.31 -16.76 -3.53
CA TYR A 249 0.28 -15.93 -4.58
C TYR A 249 -0.50 -14.63 -4.73
N LEU A 250 0.21 -13.54 -4.96
CA LEU A 250 -0.32 -12.19 -4.95
C LEU A 250 0.00 -11.48 -6.25
N ILE A 251 -0.94 -10.70 -6.77
CA ILE A 251 -0.67 -9.83 -7.91
C ILE A 251 -0.08 -8.50 -7.41
N LYS A 252 1.02 -8.09 -8.03
CA LYS A 252 1.51 -6.72 -7.98
C LYS A 252 0.83 -5.97 -9.12
N SER A 253 -0.16 -5.14 -8.79
CA SER A 253 -0.83 -4.26 -9.74
C SER A 253 0.04 -3.09 -10.15
#